data_ddffa19b8360ba0a8ab5cc4f3fa62b55
#
_entry.id   ddffa19b8360ba0a8ab5cc4f3fa62b55
#
_cell.length_a   1.000
_cell.length_b   1.000
_cell.length_c   1.000
_cell.angle_alpha   90.00
_cell.angle_beta   90.00
_cell.angle_gamma   90.00
#
_symmetry.space_group_name_H-M   'P 1'
#
loop_
_entity.id
_entity.type
_entity.pdbx_description
1 polymer ?
#
loop_
_entity_poly.entity_id
_entity_poly.type
_entity_poly.pdbx_seq_one_letter_code
_entity_poly.pdbx_strand_id
1 'polypeptide(L)'
;MSKKEKKMKGTALQADIHLDIPEDEIWTYQVEGLAPPHINKPYKHYGLKKFIFAIVIIIAVSLSMYFSVRTVQSDVFEYSETKSGYQFDKFSNTGYITELDIDYVSSLEYDNENNDPATNFVVNKDEAKKITAIREYAFNCDGTVKVINIGPEVLEIDGKSFYSCWSLERIEVDENNPNYCDVDGVLYNKDMTEVICYPCNHDEYLRQKYGYERELYRDEVTPEYQRDVQTYVVPSTVKTLGELCFNYANLREIYLPEGLESIETLSVFKLHERVDEWSTTPSLSNIYTYKTENAVTDPHFTSKEALGEVYLSLPEGLKFIGSDAFSYNQAMTYVYIPASVTEIGHHAFWDTCYKQDGNVMGVNVINVAASEDEFNSVDTGDNWRPQYDYLLFKKSVDVAYGSERQPMPAE
;
A
#
# COMPACT_ATOMS: atom_id res chain seq x y z
N MET A 1 3.04 -36.79 -50.14
CA MET A 1 2.14 -36.43 -49.02
C MET A 1 0.75 -36.22 -49.59
N SER A 2 -0.29 -36.74 -48.94
CA SER A 2 -1.68 -36.64 -49.45
C SER A 2 -2.18 -35.23 -49.40
N LYS A 3 -3.13 -34.85 -50.28
CA LYS A 3 -3.78 -33.52 -50.27
C LYS A 3 -4.33 -33.13 -48.87
N LYS A 4 -4.64 -34.11 -48.04
CA LYS A 4 -5.13 -33.95 -46.66
C LYS A 4 -4.05 -33.54 -45.66
N GLU A 5 -2.83 -34.05 -45.81
CA GLU A 5 -1.70 -33.69 -44.94
C GLU A 5 -1.16 -32.28 -45.23
N LYS A 6 -1.23 -31.83 -46.51
CA LYS A 6 -0.91 -30.44 -46.85
C LYS A 6 -1.87 -29.43 -46.27
N LYS A 7 -3.19 -29.79 -46.21
CA LYS A 7 -4.23 -28.93 -45.61
C LYS A 7 -4.08 -28.80 -44.07
N MET A 8 -3.77 -29.91 -43.40
CA MET A 8 -3.54 -29.86 -41.94
C MET A 8 -2.26 -29.10 -41.58
N LYS A 9 -1.21 -29.19 -42.39
CA LYS A 9 0.01 -28.37 -42.16
C LYS A 9 -0.23 -26.90 -42.42
N GLY A 10 -1.09 -26.51 -43.35
CA GLY A 10 -1.49 -25.12 -43.58
C GLY A 10 -2.26 -24.52 -42.40
N THR A 11 -3.13 -25.28 -41.76
CA THR A 11 -3.90 -24.82 -40.60
C THR A 11 -3.06 -24.72 -39.31
N ALA A 12 -2.10 -25.63 -39.13
CA ALA A 12 -1.17 -25.58 -38.00
C ALA A 12 -0.14 -24.44 -38.16
N LEU A 13 0.21 -24.11 -39.38
CA LEU A 13 1.14 -23.01 -39.69
C LEU A 13 0.48 -21.63 -39.63
N GLN A 14 -0.87 -21.52 -39.59
CA GLN A 14 -1.51 -20.20 -39.47
C GLN A 14 -1.24 -19.46 -38.18
N ALA A 15 -0.84 -20.13 -37.12
CA ALA A 15 -0.42 -19.48 -35.87
C ALA A 15 1.02 -18.96 -35.91
N ASP A 16 1.88 -19.60 -36.72
CA ASP A 16 3.31 -19.30 -36.76
C ASP A 16 3.78 -18.52 -38.00
N ILE A 17 2.91 -18.38 -39.02
CA ILE A 17 3.29 -17.83 -40.34
C ILE A 17 2.98 -16.32 -40.47
N HIS A 18 2.71 -15.65 -39.38
CA HIS A 18 2.55 -14.18 -39.46
C HIS A 18 3.83 -13.42 -39.87
N LEU A 19 4.93 -14.12 -40.13
CA LEU A 19 6.22 -13.48 -40.37
C LEU A 19 6.77 -13.59 -41.81
N ASP A 20 6.30 -14.51 -42.67
CA ASP A 20 6.99 -14.77 -43.93
C ASP A 20 6.13 -15.05 -45.17
N ILE A 21 4.81 -14.87 -45.16
CA ILE A 21 3.97 -15.09 -46.34
C ILE A 21 3.47 -13.75 -46.88
N PRO A 22 3.68 -13.44 -48.17
CA PRO A 22 3.10 -12.27 -48.82
C PRO A 22 1.55 -12.28 -48.70
N GLU A 23 0.94 -11.08 -48.50
CA GLU A 23 -0.49 -10.92 -48.27
C GLU A 23 -1.37 -11.58 -49.35
N ASP A 24 -0.90 -11.64 -50.58
CA ASP A 24 -1.56 -12.26 -51.74
C ASP A 24 -1.59 -13.80 -51.62
N GLU A 25 -0.57 -14.44 -51.03
CA GLU A 25 -0.57 -15.87 -50.78
C GLU A 25 -1.47 -16.29 -49.60
N ILE A 26 -1.63 -15.44 -48.62
CA ILE A 26 -2.57 -15.68 -47.50
C ILE A 26 -4.00 -15.72 -48.02
N TRP A 27 -4.36 -14.84 -48.91
CA TRP A 27 -5.69 -14.81 -49.52
C TRP A 27 -5.99 -16.06 -50.37
N THR A 28 -4.99 -16.54 -51.13
CA THR A 28 -5.13 -17.73 -51.94
C THR A 28 -5.37 -18.99 -51.09
N TYR A 29 -4.75 -19.07 -49.90
CA TYR A 29 -4.97 -20.18 -48.97
C TYR A 29 -6.34 -20.14 -48.29
N GLN A 30 -6.87 -18.94 -48.03
CA GLN A 30 -8.23 -18.78 -47.48
C GLN A 30 -9.31 -19.09 -48.47
N VAL A 31 -9.08 -18.83 -49.76
CA VAL A 31 -10.05 -19.09 -50.85
C VAL A 31 -10.20 -20.59 -51.11
N GLU A 32 -9.14 -21.39 -50.94
CA GLU A 32 -9.19 -22.83 -51.23
C GLU A 32 -9.89 -23.71 -50.21
N GLY A 33 -10.41 -23.19 -49.08
CA GLY A 33 -11.07 -24.09 -48.18
C GLY A 33 -11.70 -23.59 -46.92
N LEU A 34 -11.56 -22.33 -46.55
CA LEU A 34 -12.02 -21.80 -45.24
C LEU A 34 -12.85 -20.49 -45.33
N ALA A 35 -12.86 -19.83 -46.48
CA ALA A 35 -13.68 -18.65 -46.64
C ALA A 35 -15.13 -19.04 -46.97
N PRO A 36 -16.12 -18.52 -46.24
CA PRO A 36 -17.51 -18.72 -46.60
C PRO A 36 -17.76 -18.18 -48.01
N PRO A 37 -18.54 -18.89 -48.86
CA PRO A 37 -18.73 -18.54 -50.27
C PRO A 37 -19.36 -17.17 -50.54
N HIS A 38 -19.76 -16.45 -49.52
CA HIS A 38 -20.35 -15.12 -49.62
C HIS A 38 -19.34 -13.97 -49.43
N ILE A 39 -18.05 -14.23 -49.11
CA ILE A 39 -17.02 -13.16 -48.93
C ILE A 39 -16.69 -12.52 -50.28
N ASN A 40 -16.81 -13.25 -51.40
CA ASN A 40 -16.52 -12.76 -52.74
C ASN A 40 -17.66 -12.01 -53.42
N LYS A 41 -18.78 -11.77 -52.73
CA LYS A 41 -19.86 -10.93 -53.29
C LYS A 41 -19.72 -9.52 -52.72
N PRO A 42 -19.47 -8.47 -53.55
CA PRO A 42 -19.46 -7.10 -53.06
C PRO A 42 -20.85 -6.80 -52.47
N TYR A 43 -20.88 -6.57 -51.17
CA TYR A 43 -22.11 -6.17 -50.47
C TYR A 43 -22.51 -4.79 -50.98
N LYS A 44 -23.62 -4.71 -51.68
CA LYS A 44 -24.16 -3.51 -52.33
C LYS A 44 -24.38 -2.30 -51.36
N HIS A 45 -24.28 -2.53 -50.04
CA HIS A 45 -24.48 -1.52 -49.01
C HIS A 45 -23.43 -1.63 -47.85
N TYR A 46 -22.24 -2.11 -48.14
CA TYR A 46 -21.20 -2.32 -47.15
C TYR A 46 -20.79 -1.02 -46.45
N GLY A 47 -20.71 0.09 -47.19
CA GLY A 47 -20.42 1.43 -46.62
C GLY A 47 -21.54 1.90 -45.69
N LEU A 48 -22.79 1.74 -46.06
CA LEU A 48 -23.95 2.12 -45.23
C LEU A 48 -24.02 1.31 -43.95
N LYS A 49 -23.78 -0.01 -44.04
CA LYS A 49 -23.76 -0.88 -42.82
C LYS A 49 -22.62 -0.55 -41.88
N LYS A 50 -21.41 -0.26 -42.38
CA LYS A 50 -20.30 0.22 -41.57
C LYS A 50 -20.63 1.56 -40.92
N PHE A 51 -21.25 2.48 -41.65
CA PHE A 51 -21.66 3.78 -41.15
C PHE A 51 -22.71 3.65 -40.04
N ILE A 52 -23.75 2.83 -40.25
CA ILE A 52 -24.77 2.54 -39.23
C ILE A 52 -24.11 1.88 -38.00
N PHE A 53 -23.22 0.91 -38.20
CA PHE A 53 -22.49 0.25 -37.10
C PHE A 53 -21.61 1.21 -36.31
N ALA A 54 -20.92 2.12 -37.01
CA ALA A 54 -20.13 3.17 -36.34
C ALA A 54 -21.02 4.12 -35.50
N ILE A 55 -22.18 4.52 -36.04
CA ILE A 55 -23.15 5.35 -35.29
C ILE A 55 -23.68 4.58 -34.07
N VAL A 56 -23.99 3.30 -34.20
CA VAL A 56 -24.45 2.48 -33.04
C VAL A 56 -23.38 2.37 -31.97
N ILE A 57 -22.11 2.20 -32.38
CA ILE A 57 -20.99 2.18 -31.41
C ILE A 57 -20.86 3.56 -30.73
N ILE A 58 -20.89 4.64 -31.49
CA ILE A 58 -20.80 6.02 -30.94
C ILE A 58 -21.96 6.25 -29.94
N ILE A 59 -23.16 5.89 -30.28
CA ILE A 59 -24.32 6.01 -29.38
C ILE A 59 -24.16 5.12 -28.16
N ALA A 60 -23.69 3.88 -28.31
CA ALA A 60 -23.48 2.95 -27.20
C ALA A 60 -22.38 3.46 -26.26
N VAL A 61 -21.28 3.99 -26.80
CA VAL A 61 -20.20 4.58 -26.02
C VAL A 61 -20.67 5.85 -25.31
N SER A 62 -21.41 6.73 -26.03
CA SER A 62 -21.97 7.94 -25.44
C SER A 62 -23.00 7.66 -24.34
N LEU A 63 -23.85 6.65 -24.53
CA LEU A 63 -24.80 6.18 -23.52
C LEU A 63 -24.06 5.53 -22.34
N SER A 64 -23.04 4.73 -22.60
CA SER A 64 -22.19 4.13 -21.57
C SER A 64 -21.49 5.21 -20.75
N MET A 65 -20.91 6.23 -21.38
CA MET A 65 -20.34 7.38 -20.70
C MET A 65 -21.38 8.16 -19.91
N TYR A 66 -22.55 8.43 -20.51
CA TYR A 66 -23.65 9.14 -19.84
C TYR A 66 -24.17 8.39 -18.62
N PHE A 67 -24.35 7.07 -18.72
CA PHE A 67 -24.76 6.23 -17.59
C PHE A 67 -23.62 6.07 -16.57
N SER A 68 -22.36 5.97 -16.99
CA SER A 68 -21.21 5.93 -16.07
C SER A 68 -21.09 7.23 -15.28
N VAL A 69 -21.25 8.37 -15.93
CA VAL A 69 -21.23 9.68 -15.23
C VAL A 69 -22.41 9.80 -14.26
N ARG A 70 -23.59 9.29 -14.61
CA ARG A 70 -24.77 9.34 -13.73
C ARG A 70 -24.71 8.34 -12.56
N THR A 71 -24.12 7.15 -12.77
CA THR A 71 -23.90 6.19 -11.69
C THR A 71 -22.77 6.63 -10.74
N VAL A 72 -21.74 7.28 -11.24
CA VAL A 72 -20.67 7.87 -10.42
C VAL A 72 -21.21 8.96 -9.48
N GLN A 73 -22.28 9.66 -9.84
CA GLN A 73 -22.86 10.71 -8.99
C GLN A 73 -23.60 10.19 -7.73
N SER A 74 -23.99 8.92 -7.66
CA SER A 74 -24.79 8.39 -6.55
C SER A 74 -23.96 7.63 -5.48
N ASP A 75 -22.73 7.20 -5.80
CA ASP A 75 -22.01 6.22 -4.99
C ASP A 75 -20.56 6.63 -4.66
N VAL A 76 -20.24 7.95 -4.66
CA VAL A 76 -18.92 8.45 -4.27
C VAL A 76 -18.68 8.30 -2.78
N PHE A 77 -19.72 8.53 -2.00
CA PHE A 77 -19.73 8.40 -0.55
C PHE A 77 -20.79 7.39 -0.14
N GLU A 78 -20.39 6.35 0.56
CA GLU A 78 -21.31 5.39 1.16
C GLU A 78 -21.36 5.60 2.67
N TYR A 79 -22.57 5.56 3.24
CA TYR A 79 -22.81 5.74 4.66
C TYR A 79 -23.84 4.74 5.16
N SER A 80 -23.68 4.30 6.40
CA SER A 80 -24.71 3.56 7.14
C SER A 80 -25.14 4.31 8.39
N GLU A 81 -26.41 4.20 8.73
CA GLU A 81 -26.96 4.79 9.94
C GLU A 81 -26.61 3.92 11.15
N THR A 82 -26.12 4.56 12.21
CA THR A 82 -25.78 3.92 13.49
C THR A 82 -26.67 4.46 14.62
N LYS A 83 -26.52 3.95 15.84
CA LYS A 83 -27.24 4.45 16.99
C LYS A 83 -26.83 5.86 17.42
N SER A 84 -25.60 6.25 17.11
CA SER A 84 -24.97 7.52 17.52
C SER A 84 -24.90 8.56 16.41
N GLY A 85 -25.21 8.19 15.16
CA GLY A 85 -25.10 9.07 14.00
C GLY A 85 -24.93 8.26 12.73
N TYR A 86 -23.94 8.61 11.90
CA TYR A 86 -23.63 7.92 10.66
C TYR A 86 -22.21 7.35 10.70
N GLN A 87 -22.03 6.19 10.08
CA GLN A 87 -20.73 5.61 9.80
C GLN A 87 -20.36 5.89 8.35
N PHE A 88 -19.13 6.33 8.13
CA PHE A 88 -18.55 6.46 6.81
C PHE A 88 -18.06 5.08 6.37
N ASP A 89 -18.75 4.50 5.40
CA ASP A 89 -18.50 3.12 4.98
C ASP A 89 -17.49 3.02 3.86
N LYS A 90 -17.55 3.96 2.89
CA LYS A 90 -16.67 3.91 1.74
C LYS A 90 -16.59 5.22 0.99
N PHE A 91 -15.40 5.50 0.47
CA PHE A 91 -15.12 6.51 -0.52
C PHE A 91 -14.76 5.86 -1.85
N SER A 92 -15.49 6.21 -2.91
CA SER A 92 -15.20 5.74 -4.26
C SER A 92 -14.64 6.90 -5.07
N ASN A 93 -13.34 6.82 -5.34
CA ASN A 93 -12.57 7.88 -5.97
C ASN A 93 -13.14 8.33 -7.32
N THR A 94 -13.28 9.66 -7.45
CA THR A 94 -13.66 10.31 -8.72
C THR A 94 -12.46 10.85 -9.50
N GLY A 95 -11.25 10.78 -8.93
CA GLY A 95 -10.05 11.39 -9.50
C GLY A 95 -9.91 12.91 -9.26
N TYR A 96 -10.88 13.53 -8.58
CA TYR A 96 -10.93 14.99 -8.44
C TYR A 96 -10.86 15.48 -7.00
N ILE A 97 -11.22 14.65 -6.02
CA ILE A 97 -11.21 15.02 -4.61
C ILE A 97 -9.84 14.73 -4.02
N THR A 98 -9.11 15.77 -3.64
CA THR A 98 -7.78 15.66 -3.02
C THR A 98 -7.80 15.96 -1.53
N GLU A 99 -8.86 16.60 -1.02
CA GLU A 99 -9.07 16.90 0.39
C GLU A 99 -10.50 16.51 0.77
N LEU A 100 -10.65 15.85 1.92
CA LEU A 100 -11.92 15.29 2.35
C LEU A 100 -12.16 15.55 3.82
N ASP A 101 -13.31 16.17 4.11
CA ASP A 101 -13.78 16.39 5.47
C ASP A 101 -14.72 15.27 5.93
N ILE A 102 -14.39 14.64 7.04
CA ILE A 102 -15.19 13.59 7.69
C ILE A 102 -15.84 14.19 8.94
N ASP A 103 -16.90 14.92 8.74
CA ASP A 103 -17.69 15.58 9.78
C ASP A 103 -19.19 15.31 9.62
N TYR A 104 -19.69 15.46 8.40
CA TYR A 104 -21.10 15.29 8.05
C TYR A 104 -21.27 14.41 6.81
N VAL A 105 -22.44 13.79 6.71
CA VAL A 105 -22.83 13.07 5.49
C VAL A 105 -22.76 14.03 4.31
N SER A 106 -22.00 13.65 3.30
CA SER A 106 -21.73 14.47 2.14
C SER A 106 -22.30 13.84 0.86
N SER A 107 -22.66 14.67 -0.10
CA SER A 107 -23.02 14.27 -1.44
C SER A 107 -22.25 15.08 -2.46
N LEU A 108 -22.02 14.49 -3.63
CA LEU A 108 -21.34 15.14 -4.73
C LEU A 108 -22.37 15.63 -5.74
N GLU A 109 -22.36 16.91 -6.03
CA GLU A 109 -23.21 17.51 -7.06
C GLU A 109 -22.37 18.07 -8.20
N TYR A 110 -22.86 17.90 -9.42
CA TYR A 110 -22.20 18.46 -10.61
C TYR A 110 -22.54 19.93 -10.76
N ASP A 111 -21.52 20.78 -10.77
CA ASP A 111 -21.68 22.21 -11.05
C ASP A 111 -21.76 22.46 -12.56
N ASN A 112 -22.98 22.67 -13.06
CA ASN A 112 -23.23 22.91 -14.48
C ASN A 112 -22.78 24.34 -14.96
N GLU A 113 -22.40 25.22 -14.03
CA GLU A 113 -21.98 26.59 -14.35
C GLU A 113 -20.47 26.67 -14.62
N ASN A 114 -19.70 25.72 -14.11
CA ASN A 114 -18.25 25.66 -14.29
C ASN A 114 -17.89 24.69 -15.41
N ASN A 115 -17.19 25.17 -16.44
CA ASN A 115 -16.79 24.37 -17.60
C ASN A 115 -15.46 23.62 -17.43
N ASP A 116 -14.88 23.62 -16.24
CA ASP A 116 -13.64 22.89 -15.96
C ASP A 116 -13.96 21.48 -15.39
N PRO A 117 -13.66 20.40 -16.13
CA PRO A 117 -13.95 19.04 -15.66
C PRO A 117 -13.32 18.67 -14.32
N ALA A 118 -12.24 19.32 -13.93
CA ALA A 118 -11.52 19.06 -12.68
C ALA A 118 -12.16 19.73 -11.45
N THR A 119 -13.00 20.77 -11.66
CA THR A 119 -13.61 21.57 -10.59
C THR A 119 -15.14 21.60 -10.66
N ASN A 120 -15.73 20.76 -11.52
CA ASN A 120 -17.18 20.76 -11.77
C ASN A 120 -18.00 20.07 -10.67
N PHE A 121 -17.40 19.68 -9.55
CA PHE A 121 -18.11 19.01 -8.49
C PHE A 121 -18.12 19.87 -7.21
N VAL A 122 -19.28 19.95 -6.58
CA VAL A 122 -19.45 20.57 -5.27
C VAL A 122 -19.79 19.48 -4.27
N VAL A 123 -19.07 19.45 -3.18
CA VAL A 123 -19.37 18.59 -2.03
C VAL A 123 -20.38 19.32 -1.16
N ASN A 124 -21.59 18.80 -1.10
CA ASN A 124 -22.64 19.30 -0.23
C ASN A 124 -22.70 18.50 1.07
N LYS A 125 -22.66 19.17 2.21
CA LYS A 125 -22.72 18.58 3.54
C LYS A 125 -24.13 18.70 4.13
N ASP A 126 -24.63 17.61 4.69
CA ASP A 126 -25.86 17.60 5.49
C ASP A 126 -25.50 17.73 6.98
N GLU A 127 -25.44 18.96 7.49
CA GLU A 127 -25.05 19.27 8.87
C GLU A 127 -25.96 18.63 9.95
N ALA A 128 -27.13 18.13 9.57
CA ALA A 128 -27.99 17.38 10.48
C ALA A 128 -27.53 15.91 10.68
N LYS A 129 -26.62 15.42 9.81
CA LYS A 129 -26.17 14.03 9.78
C LYS A 129 -24.69 13.94 10.08
N LYS A 130 -24.35 13.87 11.35
CA LYS A 130 -22.98 13.78 11.84
C LYS A 130 -22.40 12.39 11.60
N ILE A 131 -21.13 12.35 11.15
CA ILE A 131 -20.35 11.12 11.06
C ILE A 131 -19.73 10.87 12.43
N THR A 132 -19.95 9.67 12.97
CA THR A 132 -19.45 9.27 14.29
C THR A 132 -18.46 8.11 14.22
N ALA A 133 -18.37 7.43 13.07
CA ALA A 133 -17.46 6.31 12.88
C ALA A 133 -16.92 6.24 11.45
N ILE A 134 -15.71 5.69 11.29
CA ILE A 134 -15.10 5.36 10.01
C ILE A 134 -14.86 3.85 9.98
N ARG A 135 -15.40 3.18 8.95
CA ARG A 135 -15.35 1.74 8.80
C ARG A 135 -13.99 1.26 8.30
N GLU A 136 -13.68 0.00 8.56
CA GLU A 136 -12.55 -0.70 7.93
C GLU A 136 -12.60 -0.57 6.40
N TYR A 137 -11.45 -0.31 5.79
CA TYR A 137 -11.29 -0.16 4.34
C TYR A 137 -12.11 0.98 3.70
N ALA A 138 -12.54 1.97 4.48
CA ALA A 138 -13.34 3.09 3.98
C ALA A 138 -12.66 3.86 2.84
N PHE A 139 -11.33 3.96 2.86
CA PHE A 139 -10.52 4.62 1.84
C PHE A 139 -9.65 3.65 1.04
N ASN A 140 -9.99 2.38 1.04
CA ASN A 140 -9.14 1.33 0.44
C ASN A 140 -8.73 1.64 -1.00
N CYS A 141 -7.42 1.60 -1.23
CA CYS A 141 -6.79 1.83 -2.54
C CYS A 141 -7.13 3.19 -3.16
N ASP A 142 -7.43 4.21 -2.34
CA ASP A 142 -7.56 5.56 -2.86
C ASP A 142 -6.21 6.14 -3.27
N GLY A 143 -6.12 6.58 -4.52
CA GLY A 143 -4.91 7.14 -5.12
C GLY A 143 -4.99 8.65 -5.36
N THR A 144 -5.96 9.38 -4.77
CA THR A 144 -6.14 10.81 -5.02
C THR A 144 -6.27 11.68 -3.78
N VAL A 145 -6.90 11.17 -2.71
CA VAL A 145 -7.04 11.94 -1.47
C VAL A 145 -5.67 12.12 -0.83
N LYS A 146 -5.30 13.37 -0.62
CA LYS A 146 -4.05 13.81 0.01
C LYS A 146 -4.23 14.20 1.46
N VAL A 147 -5.39 14.76 1.78
CA VAL A 147 -5.71 15.26 3.12
C VAL A 147 -7.06 14.72 3.56
N ILE A 148 -7.09 14.17 4.77
CA ILE A 148 -8.34 13.78 5.44
C ILE A 148 -8.46 14.60 6.71
N ASN A 149 -9.56 15.37 6.81
CA ASN A 149 -9.89 16.16 7.99
C ASN A 149 -10.94 15.39 8.82
N ILE A 150 -10.61 15.06 10.05
CA ILE A 150 -11.45 14.28 10.97
C ILE A 150 -12.16 15.24 11.92
N GLY A 151 -13.48 15.25 11.85
CA GLY A 151 -14.33 16.13 12.65
C GLY A 151 -14.42 15.73 14.14
N PRO A 152 -14.96 16.64 14.98
CA PRO A 152 -15.02 16.45 16.43
C PRO A 152 -15.99 15.34 16.89
N GLU A 153 -16.92 14.92 16.04
CA GLU A 153 -17.93 13.91 16.38
C GLU A 153 -17.52 12.49 15.95
N VAL A 154 -16.38 12.33 15.27
CA VAL A 154 -15.85 11.01 14.89
C VAL A 154 -15.23 10.36 16.13
N LEU A 155 -15.89 9.34 16.66
CA LEU A 155 -15.53 8.67 17.92
C LEU A 155 -14.88 7.30 17.72
N GLU A 156 -15.08 6.70 16.55
CA GLU A 156 -14.57 5.36 16.21
C GLU A 156 -13.90 5.39 14.84
N ILE A 157 -12.67 4.92 14.77
CA ILE A 157 -11.89 4.76 13.52
C ILE A 157 -11.30 3.37 13.53
N ASP A 158 -11.64 2.56 12.53
CA ASP A 158 -10.98 1.27 12.35
C ASP A 158 -9.55 1.47 11.81
N GLY A 159 -8.57 0.77 12.36
CA GLY A 159 -7.17 0.91 11.96
C GLY A 159 -6.91 0.60 10.47
N LYS A 160 -7.76 -0.24 9.86
CA LYS A 160 -7.70 -0.58 8.43
C LYS A 160 -8.35 0.45 7.51
N SER A 161 -8.96 1.50 8.05
CA SER A 161 -9.71 2.50 7.26
C SER A 161 -8.87 3.09 6.13
N PHE A 162 -7.57 3.31 6.37
CA PHE A 162 -6.64 3.97 5.48
C PHE A 162 -5.75 3.02 4.68
N TYR A 163 -6.12 1.73 4.59
CA TYR A 163 -5.34 0.74 3.87
C TYR A 163 -5.09 1.14 2.42
N SER A 164 -3.81 1.13 2.01
CA SER A 164 -3.39 1.44 0.63
C SER A 164 -3.85 2.82 0.10
N CYS A 165 -3.94 3.82 0.96
CA CYS A 165 -4.21 5.22 0.56
C CYS A 165 -2.94 5.86 -0.01
N TRP A 166 -2.58 5.53 -1.25
CA TRP A 166 -1.28 5.83 -1.85
C TRP A 166 -0.91 7.30 -1.95
N SER A 167 -1.89 8.19 -2.00
CA SER A 167 -1.68 9.63 -2.11
C SER A 167 -1.86 10.38 -0.80
N LEU A 168 -2.23 9.69 0.28
CA LEU A 168 -2.50 10.32 1.56
C LEU A 168 -1.22 10.90 2.15
N GLU A 169 -1.17 12.23 2.22
CA GLU A 169 -0.04 13.00 2.71
C GLU A 169 -0.16 13.29 4.21
N ARG A 170 -1.38 13.60 4.70
CA ARG A 170 -1.64 13.90 6.10
C ARG A 170 -3.08 13.68 6.51
N ILE A 171 -3.28 13.48 7.80
CA ILE A 171 -4.58 13.46 8.48
C ILE A 171 -4.58 14.60 9.49
N GLU A 172 -5.61 15.44 9.44
CA GLU A 172 -5.82 16.54 10.39
C GLU A 172 -7.03 16.22 11.26
N VAL A 173 -6.91 16.42 12.56
CA VAL A 173 -7.97 16.11 13.53
C VAL A 173 -8.43 17.39 14.22
N ASP A 174 -9.75 17.63 14.27
CA ASP A 174 -10.32 18.76 15.00
C ASP A 174 -9.85 18.75 16.47
N GLU A 175 -9.40 19.89 16.98
CA GLU A 175 -8.87 20.01 18.35
C GLU A 175 -9.85 19.55 19.43
N ASN A 176 -11.17 19.67 19.15
CA ASN A 176 -12.25 19.26 20.04
C ASN A 176 -12.59 17.76 19.92
N ASN A 177 -11.94 17.01 19.05
CA ASN A 177 -12.17 15.56 18.98
C ASN A 177 -11.74 14.92 20.31
N PRO A 178 -12.63 14.14 20.97
CA PRO A 178 -12.32 13.59 22.29
C PRO A 178 -11.42 12.36 22.25
N ASN A 179 -11.35 11.63 21.13
CA ASN A 179 -10.74 10.31 21.04
C ASN A 179 -9.45 10.28 20.23
N TYR A 180 -9.25 11.27 19.36
CA TYR A 180 -8.14 11.30 18.42
C TYR A 180 -7.41 12.64 18.43
N CYS A 181 -6.19 12.63 17.97
CA CYS A 181 -5.39 13.81 17.67
C CYS A 181 -4.42 13.48 16.53
N ASP A 182 -3.86 14.51 15.92
CA ASP A 182 -2.75 14.38 15.00
C ASP A 182 -1.52 15.14 15.50
N VAL A 183 -0.37 14.68 15.09
CA VAL A 183 0.89 15.42 15.20
C VAL A 183 1.56 15.37 13.85
N ASP A 184 1.75 16.54 13.25
CA ASP A 184 2.33 16.67 11.92
C ASP A 184 1.63 15.81 10.86
N GLY A 185 0.32 15.61 10.98
CA GLY A 185 -0.46 14.83 10.02
C GLY A 185 -0.43 13.31 10.22
N VAL A 186 0.22 12.82 11.26
CA VAL A 186 0.16 11.42 11.72
C VAL A 186 -0.95 11.27 12.73
N LEU A 187 -1.83 10.29 12.55
CA LEU A 187 -3.00 10.06 13.39
C LEU A 187 -2.67 9.19 14.61
N TYR A 188 -3.11 9.66 15.78
CA TYR A 188 -3.00 8.96 17.06
C TYR A 188 -4.35 8.90 17.78
N ASN A 189 -4.44 8.02 18.78
CA ASN A 189 -5.46 8.18 19.81
C ASN A 189 -5.17 9.43 20.66
N LYS A 190 -6.18 9.96 21.35
CA LYS A 190 -6.10 11.25 22.07
C LYS A 190 -4.95 11.35 23.07
N ASP A 191 -4.64 10.25 23.76
CA ASP A 191 -3.58 10.18 24.77
C ASP A 191 -2.18 9.95 24.17
N MET A 192 -2.07 9.85 22.83
CA MET A 192 -0.85 9.56 22.10
C MET A 192 -0.16 8.26 22.58
N THR A 193 -0.95 7.26 22.98
CA THR A 193 -0.44 5.95 23.38
C THR A 193 -0.47 4.92 22.23
N GLU A 194 -1.16 5.26 21.14
CA GLU A 194 -1.27 4.43 19.95
C GLU A 194 -1.07 5.25 18.68
N VAL A 195 -0.22 4.76 17.78
CA VAL A 195 -0.15 5.24 16.39
C VAL A 195 -1.24 4.52 15.60
N ILE A 196 -2.18 5.25 15.03
CA ILE A 196 -3.29 4.67 14.25
C ILE A 196 -2.96 4.67 12.76
N CYS A 197 -2.43 5.77 12.23
CA CYS A 197 -2.05 5.87 10.82
C CYS A 197 -0.92 6.85 10.59
N TYR A 198 0.18 6.35 10.02
CA TYR A 198 1.19 7.14 9.34
C TYR A 198 0.85 7.14 7.86
N PRO A 199 0.51 8.28 7.23
CA PRO A 199 0.05 8.33 5.85
C PRO A 199 1.07 7.79 4.85
N CYS A 200 0.62 7.04 3.84
CA CYS A 200 1.51 6.38 2.87
C CYS A 200 2.44 7.34 2.10
N ASN A 201 1.97 8.57 1.83
CA ASN A 201 2.68 9.60 1.07
C ASN A 201 3.08 10.78 1.95
N HIS A 202 3.31 10.54 3.24
CA HIS A 202 3.63 11.58 4.22
C HIS A 202 4.97 12.29 3.94
N ASP A 203 5.90 11.58 3.31
CA ASP A 203 7.16 12.12 2.83
C ASP A 203 6.96 13.30 1.87
N GLU A 204 5.93 13.28 1.04
CA GLU A 204 5.60 14.40 0.15
C GLU A 204 5.17 15.66 0.95
N TYR A 205 4.36 15.47 2.01
CA TYR A 205 4.02 16.57 2.92
C TYR A 205 5.27 17.12 3.64
N LEU A 206 6.11 16.24 4.19
CA LEU A 206 7.34 16.66 4.87
C LEU A 206 8.32 17.34 3.92
N ARG A 207 8.47 16.82 2.71
CA ARG A 207 9.29 17.41 1.66
C ARG A 207 8.89 18.86 1.38
N GLN A 208 7.59 19.12 1.23
CA GLN A 208 7.05 20.48 1.02
C GLN A 208 7.24 21.34 2.28
N LYS A 209 6.97 20.80 3.47
CA LYS A 209 7.10 21.50 4.74
C LYS A 209 8.54 21.98 5.01
N TYR A 210 9.54 21.16 4.67
CA TYR A 210 10.95 21.49 4.85
C TYR A 210 11.58 22.20 3.64
N GLY A 211 10.81 22.41 2.55
CA GLY A 211 11.23 23.23 1.41
C GLY A 211 12.14 22.52 0.42
N TYR A 212 12.10 21.22 0.35
CA TYR A 212 12.79 20.46 -0.70
C TYR A 212 12.01 20.57 -2.01
N GLU A 213 12.66 21.07 -3.08
CA GLU A 213 11.99 21.38 -4.35
C GLU A 213 11.49 20.13 -5.09
N ARG A 214 12.10 18.97 -4.87
CA ARG A 214 11.74 17.71 -5.51
C ARG A 214 12.05 16.51 -4.62
N GLU A 215 11.40 15.40 -4.89
CA GLU A 215 11.78 14.10 -4.35
C GLU A 215 13.20 13.73 -4.81
N LEU A 216 14.03 13.23 -3.88
CA LEU A 216 15.40 12.82 -4.19
C LEU A 216 15.45 11.31 -4.45
N TYR A 217 16.09 10.92 -5.56
CA TYR A 217 16.38 9.51 -5.81
C TYR A 217 17.35 8.97 -4.77
N ARG A 218 17.34 7.65 -4.59
CA ARG A 218 18.14 6.93 -3.58
C ARG A 218 19.62 7.35 -3.54
N ASP A 219 20.22 7.62 -4.68
CA ASP A 219 21.63 8.00 -4.82
C ASP A 219 21.88 9.51 -4.64
N GLU A 220 20.81 10.30 -4.50
CA GLU A 220 20.84 11.74 -4.27
C GLU A 220 20.44 12.13 -2.84
N VAL A 221 19.92 11.18 -2.05
CA VAL A 221 19.46 11.44 -0.67
C VAL A 221 20.62 11.93 0.18
N THR A 222 20.42 13.10 0.79
CA THR A 222 21.37 13.68 1.75
C THR A 222 20.97 13.30 3.18
N PRO A 223 21.91 13.41 4.17
CA PRO A 223 21.57 13.19 5.58
C PRO A 223 20.42 14.06 6.07
N GLU A 224 20.37 15.32 5.64
CA GLU A 224 19.34 16.28 6.02
C GLU A 224 17.98 15.83 5.45
N TYR A 225 17.93 15.47 4.17
CA TYR A 225 16.69 14.98 3.56
C TYR A 225 16.19 13.70 4.24
N GLN A 226 17.07 12.73 4.48
CA GLN A 226 16.69 11.51 5.18
C GLN A 226 16.13 11.80 6.57
N ARG A 227 16.81 12.66 7.36
CA ARG A 227 16.36 13.06 8.69
C ARG A 227 14.99 13.74 8.65
N ASP A 228 14.81 14.71 7.75
CA ASP A 228 13.63 15.58 7.73
C ASP A 228 12.43 14.92 7.07
N VAL A 229 12.64 13.99 6.14
CA VAL A 229 11.59 13.46 5.26
C VAL A 229 11.39 11.94 5.39
N GLN A 230 12.46 11.19 5.61
CA GLN A 230 12.43 9.72 5.59
C GLN A 230 12.74 9.07 6.93
N THR A 231 12.81 9.86 8.01
CA THR A 231 13.01 9.34 9.37
C THR A 231 11.79 9.67 10.23
N TYR A 232 11.31 8.68 10.95
CA TYR A 232 10.22 8.86 11.87
C TYR A 232 10.59 8.40 13.29
N VAL A 233 10.44 9.31 14.25
CA VAL A 233 10.63 9.03 15.67
C VAL A 233 9.26 8.88 16.32
N VAL A 234 8.90 7.65 16.66
CA VAL A 234 7.63 7.35 17.34
C VAL A 234 7.66 8.00 18.73
N PRO A 235 6.67 8.81 19.13
CA PRO A 235 6.65 9.47 20.43
C PRO A 235 6.84 8.52 21.61
N SER A 236 7.52 8.98 22.67
CA SER A 236 7.83 8.15 23.85
C SER A 236 6.61 7.72 24.66
N THR A 237 5.47 8.39 24.46
CA THR A 237 4.18 8.03 25.05
C THR A 237 3.55 6.80 24.43
N VAL A 238 3.95 6.46 23.19
CA VAL A 238 3.35 5.36 22.42
C VAL A 238 3.67 4.01 23.03
N LYS A 239 2.63 3.22 23.22
CA LYS A 239 2.65 1.85 23.74
C LYS A 239 2.27 0.82 22.68
N THR A 240 1.54 1.26 21.67
CA THR A 240 0.99 0.38 20.63
C THR A 240 1.24 0.98 19.25
N LEU A 241 1.77 0.16 18.34
CA LEU A 241 1.65 0.40 16.92
C LEU A 241 0.38 -0.27 16.44
N GLY A 242 -0.60 0.51 16.01
CA GLY A 242 -1.91 0.04 15.60
C GLY A 242 -1.88 -0.80 14.32
N GLU A 243 -2.98 -1.46 14.02
CA GLU A 243 -3.11 -2.30 12.83
C GLU A 243 -2.91 -1.47 11.55
N LEU A 244 -2.02 -1.93 10.66
CA LEU A 244 -1.68 -1.27 9.39
C LEU A 244 -1.11 0.16 9.53
N CYS A 245 -0.65 0.58 10.70
CA CYS A 245 -0.30 1.98 10.96
C CYS A 245 0.86 2.52 10.10
N PHE A 246 1.79 1.68 9.65
CA PHE A 246 2.88 2.04 8.72
C PHE A 246 2.76 1.34 7.37
N ASN A 247 1.55 0.93 7.02
CA ASN A 247 1.32 0.22 5.76
C ASN A 247 1.75 1.08 4.56
N TYR A 248 2.69 0.57 3.77
CA TYR A 248 3.27 1.24 2.60
C TYR A 248 3.93 2.60 2.90
N ALA A 249 4.34 2.88 4.13
CA ALA A 249 5.05 4.11 4.46
C ALA A 249 6.41 4.17 3.75
N ASN A 250 6.75 5.35 3.21
CA ASN A 250 8.04 5.61 2.58
C ASN A 250 9.03 6.15 3.62
N LEU A 251 9.57 5.25 4.44
CA LEU A 251 10.50 5.57 5.52
C LEU A 251 11.80 4.77 5.36
N ARG A 252 12.93 5.40 5.66
CA ARG A 252 14.24 4.74 5.76
C ARG A 252 14.60 4.37 7.18
N GLU A 253 14.14 5.14 8.14
CA GLU A 253 14.41 4.88 9.56
C GLU A 253 13.14 5.09 10.39
N ILE A 254 12.89 4.15 11.30
CA ILE A 254 11.86 4.25 12.32
C ILE A 254 12.51 4.03 13.67
N TYR A 255 12.33 4.97 14.58
CA TYR A 255 12.82 4.87 15.94
C TYR A 255 11.67 4.56 16.91
N LEU A 256 11.74 3.40 17.54
CA LEU A 256 10.72 2.92 18.49
C LEU A 256 11.12 3.24 19.93
N PRO A 257 10.18 3.69 20.77
CA PRO A 257 10.47 3.91 22.20
C PRO A 257 10.67 2.59 22.94
N GLU A 258 11.58 2.54 23.89
CA GLU A 258 11.77 1.36 24.77
C GLU A 258 10.51 0.99 25.56
N GLY A 259 9.59 1.94 25.71
CA GLY A 259 8.30 1.71 26.35
C GLY A 259 7.22 1.09 25.49
N LEU A 260 7.49 0.76 24.22
CA LEU A 260 6.52 0.11 23.32
C LEU A 260 6.19 -1.30 23.83
N GLU A 261 4.91 -1.63 23.88
CA GLU A 261 4.42 -2.89 24.46
C GLU A 261 3.80 -3.82 23.40
N SER A 262 3.21 -3.26 22.35
CA SER A 262 2.49 -4.01 21.32
C SER A 262 2.76 -3.49 19.91
N ILE A 263 2.90 -4.42 18.99
CA ILE A 263 2.92 -4.17 17.54
C ILE A 263 1.80 -5.03 16.96
N GLU A 264 0.72 -4.36 16.51
CA GLU A 264 -0.49 -5.04 16.09
C GLU A 264 -0.34 -5.70 14.69
N THR A 265 -1.39 -6.38 14.27
CA THR A 265 -1.43 -7.07 12.97
C THR A 265 -1.11 -6.13 11.82
N LEU A 266 -0.22 -6.57 10.91
CA LEU A 266 0.16 -5.82 9.72
C LEU A 266 0.73 -4.40 9.98
N SER A 267 1.10 -4.05 11.22
CA SER A 267 1.49 -2.68 11.61
C SER A 267 2.60 -2.10 10.75
N VAL A 268 3.63 -2.89 10.44
CA VAL A 268 4.80 -2.48 9.65
C VAL A 268 4.86 -3.29 8.35
N PHE A 269 3.68 -3.42 7.73
CA PHE A 269 3.52 -4.23 6.54
C PHE A 269 4.07 -3.51 5.31
N LYS A 270 5.03 -4.18 4.63
CA LYS A 270 5.49 -3.78 3.32
C LYS A 270 5.89 -2.29 3.22
N LEU A 271 6.85 -1.88 4.03
CA LEU A 271 7.47 -0.57 3.89
C LEU A 271 8.02 -0.40 2.46
N HIS A 272 7.82 0.77 1.88
CA HIS A 272 8.24 1.06 0.51
C HIS A 272 9.25 2.20 0.46
N GLU A 273 10.21 2.06 -0.45
CA GLU A 273 10.92 3.20 -0.99
C GLU A 273 10.34 3.49 -2.39
N ARG A 274 9.84 4.68 -2.60
CA ARG A 274 9.42 5.15 -3.91
C ARG A 274 10.67 5.45 -4.74
N VAL A 275 10.87 4.69 -5.82
CA VAL A 275 12.03 4.87 -6.73
C VAL A 275 11.64 5.71 -7.94
N ASP A 276 10.39 5.68 -8.33
CA ASP A 276 9.75 6.52 -9.35
C ASP A 276 8.23 6.48 -9.18
N GLU A 277 7.49 7.26 -9.98
CA GLU A 277 6.01 7.35 -9.92
C GLU A 277 5.29 6.01 -10.10
N TRP A 278 5.98 4.96 -10.58
CA TRP A 278 5.38 3.70 -11.01
C TRP A 278 5.99 2.47 -10.36
N SER A 279 7.17 2.60 -9.74
CA SER A 279 7.94 1.47 -9.22
C SER A 279 8.14 1.63 -7.71
N THR A 280 7.60 0.70 -6.96
CA THR A 280 7.85 0.56 -5.54
C THR A 280 8.85 -0.55 -5.32
N THR A 281 10.04 -0.23 -4.81
CA THR A 281 10.97 -1.24 -4.31
C THR A 281 10.75 -1.45 -2.81
N PRO A 282 11.03 -2.63 -2.27
CA PRO A 282 11.03 -2.82 -0.83
C PRO A 282 11.91 -1.76 -0.17
N SER A 283 11.39 -1.08 0.84
CA SER A 283 12.15 -0.09 1.58
C SER A 283 13.31 -0.75 2.32
N LEU A 284 14.44 -0.09 2.31
CA LEU A 284 15.60 -0.43 3.14
C LEU A 284 15.46 0.20 4.53
N SER A 285 14.27 0.11 5.12
CA SER A 285 13.98 0.78 6.39
C SER A 285 14.64 0.06 7.55
N ASN A 286 15.48 0.79 8.26
CA ASN A 286 16.01 0.37 9.56
C ASN A 286 15.00 0.70 10.66
N ILE A 287 14.80 -0.22 11.59
CA ILE A 287 13.94 0.00 12.76
C ILE A 287 14.81 -0.15 13.99
N TYR A 288 15.00 0.97 14.68
CA TYR A 288 15.82 1.08 15.87
C TYR A 288 14.98 1.32 17.12
N THR A 289 15.59 1.21 18.28
CA THR A 289 14.96 1.54 19.56
C THR A 289 15.72 2.66 20.26
N TYR A 290 15.00 3.51 20.96
CA TYR A 290 15.58 4.59 21.77
C TYR A 290 15.02 4.57 23.20
N LYS A 291 15.84 5.02 24.15
CA LYS A 291 15.45 5.10 25.59
C LYS A 291 14.78 6.41 25.95
N THR A 292 15.19 7.49 25.33
CA THR A 292 14.63 8.83 25.51
C THR A 292 14.64 9.55 24.18
N GLU A 293 13.60 10.36 23.88
CA GLU A 293 13.52 11.14 22.63
C GLU A 293 14.74 12.00 22.37
N ASN A 294 15.34 12.57 23.43
CA ASN A 294 16.55 13.36 23.32
C ASN A 294 17.79 12.56 22.89
N ALA A 295 17.72 11.24 22.87
CA ALA A 295 18.79 10.39 22.36
C ALA A 295 18.77 10.25 20.85
N VAL A 296 17.66 10.63 20.20
CA VAL A 296 17.51 10.63 18.73
C VAL A 296 17.71 12.05 18.22
N THR A 297 18.86 12.64 18.54
CA THR A 297 19.19 14.02 18.10
C THR A 297 19.73 14.04 16.68
N ASP A 298 20.26 12.92 16.23
CA ASP A 298 20.90 12.79 14.92
C ASP A 298 20.62 11.36 14.38
N PRO A 299 19.54 11.17 13.60
CA PRO A 299 19.25 9.88 12.98
C PRO A 299 20.40 9.40 12.12
N HIS A 300 20.63 8.10 12.10
CA HIS A 300 21.65 7.52 11.23
C HIS A 300 21.35 7.81 9.77
N PHE A 301 22.35 8.30 9.05
CA PHE A 301 22.29 8.37 7.60
C PHE A 301 22.62 6.99 7.00
N THR A 302 21.63 6.39 6.35
CA THR A 302 21.85 5.15 5.60
C THR A 302 22.46 5.49 4.25
N SER A 303 23.78 5.46 4.14
CA SER A 303 24.48 5.68 2.86
C SER A 303 24.18 4.56 1.86
N LYS A 304 24.41 4.83 0.56
CA LYS A 304 24.27 3.83 -0.49
C LYS A 304 25.12 2.58 -0.26
N GLU A 305 26.30 2.77 0.32
CA GLU A 305 27.22 1.68 0.65
C GLU A 305 26.73 0.86 1.85
N ALA A 306 25.99 1.47 2.79
CA ALA A 306 25.41 0.82 3.96
C ALA A 306 24.09 0.06 3.66
N LEU A 307 23.57 0.15 2.44
CA LEU A 307 22.31 -0.49 2.03
C LEU A 307 22.33 -2.04 2.01
N GLY A 308 23.45 -2.68 2.37
CA GLY A 308 23.55 -4.14 2.49
C GLY A 308 22.98 -4.71 3.79
N GLU A 309 22.76 -3.88 4.80
CA GLU A 309 22.32 -4.32 6.14
C GLU A 309 21.13 -3.49 6.62
N VAL A 310 19.97 -4.12 6.73
CA VAL A 310 18.74 -3.50 7.24
C VAL A 310 18.37 -4.16 8.56
N TYR A 311 18.30 -3.34 9.59
CA TYR A 311 18.15 -3.78 10.98
C TYR A 311 16.71 -3.62 11.47
N LEU A 312 16.19 -4.67 12.11
CA LEU A 312 15.03 -4.61 12.98
C LEU A 312 15.47 -4.92 14.41
N SER A 313 15.52 -3.90 15.26
CA SER A 313 15.83 -4.02 16.67
C SER A 313 14.62 -3.64 17.50
N LEU A 314 13.95 -4.62 18.10
CA LEU A 314 12.73 -4.42 18.88
C LEU A 314 13.02 -4.03 20.33
N PRO A 315 12.17 -3.19 20.97
CA PRO A 315 12.40 -2.67 22.32
C PRO A 315 12.21 -3.72 23.41
N GLU A 316 12.96 -3.59 24.51
CA GLU A 316 12.96 -4.55 25.63
C GLU A 316 11.63 -4.63 26.40
N GLY A 317 10.72 -3.65 26.22
CA GLY A 317 9.39 -3.66 26.80
C GLY A 317 8.35 -4.43 26.00
N LEU A 318 8.66 -4.80 24.76
CA LEU A 318 7.70 -5.38 23.81
C LEU A 318 7.21 -6.76 24.30
N LYS A 319 5.90 -6.97 24.27
CA LYS A 319 5.22 -8.21 24.69
C LYS A 319 4.55 -8.94 23.55
N PHE A 320 3.99 -8.19 22.60
CA PHE A 320 3.17 -8.72 21.53
C PHE A 320 3.67 -8.30 20.16
N ILE A 321 3.77 -9.24 19.24
CA ILE A 321 4.03 -9.03 17.82
C ILE A 321 2.88 -9.67 17.04
N GLY A 322 2.07 -8.87 16.38
CA GLY A 322 0.87 -9.28 15.67
C GLY A 322 1.12 -10.15 14.44
N SER A 323 0.05 -10.69 13.92
CA SER A 323 0.10 -11.47 12.67
C SER A 323 0.53 -10.56 11.51
N ASP A 324 1.40 -11.09 10.64
CA ASP A 324 1.93 -10.38 9.48
C ASP A 324 2.58 -9.01 9.80
N ALA A 325 2.94 -8.73 11.06
CA ALA A 325 3.38 -7.42 11.53
C ALA A 325 4.54 -6.83 10.70
N PHE A 326 5.48 -7.66 10.26
CA PHE A 326 6.64 -7.28 9.45
C PHE A 326 6.68 -7.98 8.08
N SER A 327 5.56 -8.51 7.62
CA SER A 327 5.51 -9.25 6.36
C SER A 327 5.94 -8.39 5.18
N TYR A 328 6.55 -9.03 4.18
CA TYR A 328 7.01 -8.44 2.91
C TYR A 328 8.13 -7.38 3.02
N ASN A 329 8.82 -7.28 4.14
CA ASN A 329 9.98 -6.42 4.30
C ASN A 329 11.26 -7.18 3.88
N GLN A 330 11.41 -7.46 2.59
CA GLN A 330 12.47 -8.33 2.04
C GLN A 330 13.88 -7.78 2.15
N ALA A 331 14.03 -6.49 2.40
CA ALA A 331 15.34 -5.86 2.57
C ALA A 331 15.94 -6.09 3.96
N MET A 332 15.17 -6.52 4.97
CA MET A 332 15.69 -6.81 6.30
C MET A 332 16.75 -7.91 6.26
N THR A 333 17.85 -7.70 6.99
CA THR A 333 18.94 -8.66 7.11
C THR A 333 19.17 -9.10 8.55
N TYR A 334 18.82 -8.28 9.52
CA TYR A 334 18.96 -8.54 10.94
C TYR A 334 17.63 -8.33 11.66
N VAL A 335 17.25 -9.28 12.50
CA VAL A 335 16.08 -9.20 13.39
C VAL A 335 16.53 -9.54 14.80
N TYR A 336 16.19 -8.68 15.77
CA TYR A 336 16.35 -8.92 17.20
C TYR A 336 15.01 -8.85 17.92
N ILE A 337 14.68 -9.93 18.63
CA ILE A 337 13.47 -10.07 19.44
C ILE A 337 13.87 -10.09 20.92
N PRO A 338 13.38 -9.15 21.76
CA PRO A 338 13.72 -9.09 23.17
C PRO A 338 13.10 -10.26 23.97
N ALA A 339 13.68 -10.53 25.14
CA ALA A 339 13.20 -11.61 26.03
C ALA A 339 11.81 -11.33 26.66
N SER A 340 11.33 -10.09 26.58
CA SER A 340 10.02 -9.68 27.11
C SER A 340 8.84 -10.15 26.25
N VAL A 341 9.09 -10.56 24.99
CA VAL A 341 8.02 -11.01 24.08
C VAL A 341 7.41 -12.32 24.57
N THR A 342 6.09 -12.31 24.68
CA THR A 342 5.29 -13.46 25.14
C THR A 342 4.41 -14.07 24.07
N GLU A 343 4.16 -13.30 22.98
CA GLU A 343 3.31 -13.75 21.87
C GLU A 343 3.82 -13.20 20.53
N ILE A 344 3.87 -14.09 19.53
CA ILE A 344 4.22 -13.74 18.14
C ILE A 344 3.15 -14.33 17.23
N GLY A 345 2.45 -13.49 16.51
CA GLY A 345 1.37 -13.85 15.62
C GLY A 345 1.78 -14.68 14.40
N HIS A 346 0.79 -15.20 13.73
CA HIS A 346 0.94 -15.96 12.50
C HIS A 346 1.62 -15.11 11.41
N HIS A 347 2.59 -15.68 10.68
CA HIS A 347 3.31 -15.01 9.61
C HIS A 347 4.02 -13.69 9.99
N ALA A 348 4.31 -13.44 11.26
CA ALA A 348 4.83 -12.14 11.74
C ALA A 348 6.00 -11.60 10.91
N PHE A 349 6.87 -12.48 10.40
CA PHE A 349 8.00 -12.14 9.54
C PHE A 349 7.93 -12.83 8.16
N TRP A 350 6.71 -13.05 7.65
CA TRP A 350 6.51 -13.70 6.36
C TRP A 350 7.13 -12.90 5.23
N ASP A 351 7.76 -13.60 4.25
CA ASP A 351 8.37 -13.02 3.06
C ASP A 351 9.41 -11.91 3.34
N THR A 352 10.14 -12.02 4.47
CA THR A 352 11.29 -11.18 4.78
C THR A 352 12.61 -11.82 4.33
N CYS A 353 12.57 -12.99 3.68
CA CYS A 353 13.71 -13.62 3.03
C CYS A 353 13.29 -14.29 1.72
N TYR A 354 14.25 -14.40 0.80
CA TYR A 354 14.06 -15.10 -0.47
C TYR A 354 15.36 -15.78 -0.89
N LYS A 355 15.30 -16.62 -1.92
CA LYS A 355 16.48 -17.31 -2.44
C LYS A 355 16.87 -16.75 -3.80
N GLN A 356 18.12 -16.31 -3.91
CA GLN A 356 18.70 -15.83 -5.16
C GLN A 356 20.06 -16.51 -5.39
N ASP A 357 20.27 -17.09 -6.55
CA ASP A 357 21.53 -17.74 -6.97
C ASP A 357 22.07 -18.77 -5.96
N GLY A 358 21.17 -19.47 -5.29
CA GLY A 358 21.52 -20.47 -4.28
C GLY A 358 21.72 -19.95 -2.87
N ASN A 359 21.77 -18.64 -2.67
CA ASN A 359 21.93 -17.98 -1.37
C ASN A 359 20.59 -17.53 -0.80
N VAL A 360 20.44 -17.53 0.52
CA VAL A 360 19.33 -16.88 1.21
C VAL A 360 19.65 -15.40 1.31
N MET A 361 18.75 -14.57 0.78
CA MET A 361 18.79 -13.11 0.87
C MET A 361 17.74 -12.65 1.88
N GLY A 362 17.95 -11.49 2.48
CA GLY A 362 17.10 -11.02 3.56
C GLY A 362 17.43 -11.66 4.90
N VAL A 363 16.44 -11.82 5.78
CA VAL A 363 16.63 -12.41 7.12
C VAL A 363 17.05 -13.87 7.00
N ASN A 364 18.22 -14.20 7.47
CA ASN A 364 18.76 -15.57 7.47
C ASN A 364 18.81 -16.21 8.87
N VAL A 365 18.77 -15.41 9.92
CA VAL A 365 18.68 -15.82 11.33
C VAL A 365 17.84 -14.79 12.07
N ILE A 366 16.97 -15.27 12.95
CA ILE A 366 16.29 -14.42 13.95
C ILE A 366 17.04 -14.52 15.27
N ASN A 367 17.51 -13.38 15.78
CA ASN A 367 18.18 -13.29 17.06
C ASN A 367 17.16 -13.05 18.17
N VAL A 368 17.14 -13.90 19.17
CA VAL A 368 16.23 -13.85 20.30
C VAL A 368 17.04 -13.71 21.59
N ALA A 369 16.70 -12.72 22.43
CA ALA A 369 17.39 -12.51 23.69
C ALA A 369 17.15 -13.62 24.73
N ALA A 370 15.94 -14.20 24.72
CA ALA A 370 15.61 -15.32 25.60
C ALA A 370 16.44 -16.56 25.28
N SER A 371 16.73 -17.37 26.30
CA SER A 371 17.24 -18.73 26.09
C SER A 371 16.20 -19.60 25.38
N GLU A 372 16.62 -20.72 24.80
CA GLU A 372 15.71 -21.65 24.12
C GLU A 372 14.60 -22.15 25.06
N ASP A 373 14.95 -22.44 26.30
CA ASP A 373 13.96 -22.93 27.30
C ASP A 373 12.91 -21.86 27.64
N GLU A 374 13.33 -20.58 27.78
CA GLU A 374 12.42 -19.46 28.00
C GLU A 374 11.55 -19.20 26.77
N PHE A 375 12.15 -19.21 25.58
CA PHE A 375 11.42 -18.95 24.34
C PHE A 375 10.40 -20.05 24.02
N ASN A 376 10.60 -21.27 24.45
CA ASN A 376 9.62 -22.36 24.32
C ASN A 376 8.29 -22.07 25.05
N SER A 377 8.25 -21.07 25.93
CA SER A 377 7.02 -20.60 26.59
C SER A 377 6.30 -19.48 25.82
N VAL A 378 6.91 -18.91 24.79
CA VAL A 378 6.30 -17.88 23.95
C VAL A 378 5.24 -18.51 23.06
N ASP A 379 4.04 -17.93 23.05
CA ASP A 379 2.99 -18.35 22.11
C ASP A 379 3.33 -17.88 20.71
N THR A 380 3.57 -18.83 19.81
CA THR A 380 3.97 -18.52 18.44
C THR A 380 2.96 -19.04 17.44
N GLY A 381 2.43 -18.15 16.62
CA GLY A 381 1.55 -18.52 15.52
C GLY A 381 2.25 -19.35 14.44
N ASP A 382 1.46 -20.00 13.61
CA ASP A 382 1.99 -20.83 12.51
C ASP A 382 2.84 -19.98 11.56
N ASN A 383 3.98 -20.53 11.15
CA ASN A 383 4.87 -19.90 10.17
C ASN A 383 5.31 -18.46 10.53
N TRP A 384 5.44 -18.15 11.82
CA TRP A 384 5.85 -16.82 12.29
C TRP A 384 7.24 -16.40 11.78
N ARG A 385 8.14 -17.39 11.54
CA ARG A 385 9.49 -17.18 10.99
C ARG A 385 9.47 -17.01 9.48
N PRO A 386 10.45 -16.29 8.90
CA PRO A 386 10.67 -16.24 7.45
C PRO A 386 10.87 -17.66 6.90
N GLN A 387 10.38 -17.88 5.69
CA GLN A 387 10.54 -19.14 4.98
C GLN A 387 11.04 -18.89 3.58
N TYR A 388 11.90 -19.77 3.09
CA TYR A 388 12.40 -19.75 1.73
C TYR A 388 12.27 -21.12 1.06
N ASP A 389 12.15 -21.13 -0.25
CA ASP A 389 12.05 -22.37 -1.02
C ASP A 389 13.41 -23.10 -1.08
N TYR A 390 13.44 -24.34 -0.61
CA TYR A 390 14.58 -25.23 -0.70
C TYR A 390 14.17 -26.50 -1.45
N LEU A 391 14.59 -26.60 -2.73
CA LEU A 391 14.19 -27.68 -3.66
C LEU A 391 12.66 -27.75 -3.81
N LEU A 392 12.04 -28.76 -3.19
CA LEU A 392 10.58 -29.00 -3.22
C LEU A 392 9.89 -28.67 -1.88
N PHE A 393 10.64 -28.11 -0.91
CA PHE A 393 10.14 -27.86 0.45
C PHE A 393 10.43 -26.43 0.85
N LYS A 394 9.55 -25.86 1.67
CA LYS A 394 9.81 -24.62 2.40
C LYS A 394 10.68 -24.92 3.61
N LYS A 395 11.71 -24.11 3.83
CA LYS A 395 12.56 -24.16 5.01
C LYS A 395 12.45 -22.85 5.77
N SER A 396 12.19 -22.92 7.08
CA SER A 396 12.23 -21.75 7.96
C SER A 396 13.66 -21.38 8.29
N VAL A 397 13.93 -20.08 8.49
CA VAL A 397 15.24 -19.61 8.97
C VAL A 397 15.49 -20.08 10.41
N ASP A 398 16.75 -20.15 10.77
CA ASP A 398 17.19 -20.57 12.09
C ASP A 398 16.94 -19.47 13.16
N VAL A 399 16.87 -19.86 14.43
CA VAL A 399 16.75 -18.95 15.58
C VAL A 399 18.02 -19.06 16.40
N ALA A 400 18.64 -17.93 16.71
CA ALA A 400 19.76 -17.81 17.62
C ALA A 400 19.29 -17.32 18.99
N TYR A 401 19.28 -18.21 19.97
CA TYR A 401 18.84 -17.91 21.34
C TYR A 401 19.95 -17.32 22.20
N GLY A 402 19.58 -16.57 23.26
CA GLY A 402 20.53 -15.92 24.15
C GLY A 402 21.35 -14.83 23.46
N SER A 403 20.84 -14.27 22.38
CA SER A 403 21.50 -13.25 21.58
C SER A 403 21.49 -11.90 22.29
N GLU A 404 22.60 -11.18 22.22
CA GLU A 404 22.66 -9.76 22.60
C GLU A 404 22.18 -8.89 21.45
N ARG A 405 21.51 -7.78 21.80
CA ARG A 405 21.13 -6.74 20.83
C ARG A 405 22.41 -6.17 20.21
N GLN A 406 22.50 -6.19 18.91
CA GLN A 406 23.59 -5.49 18.25
C GLN A 406 23.45 -3.99 18.49
N PRO A 407 24.54 -3.28 18.80
CA PRO A 407 24.52 -1.82 18.84
C PRO A 407 24.15 -1.29 17.44
N MET A 408 23.49 -0.13 17.41
CA MET A 408 23.32 0.57 16.14
C MET A 408 24.69 0.71 15.47
N PRO A 409 24.79 0.59 14.14
CA PRO A 409 26.02 0.83 13.42
C PRO A 409 26.59 2.17 13.87
N ALA A 410 27.83 2.19 14.36
CA ALA A 410 28.50 3.45 14.67
C ALA A 410 28.73 4.21 13.37
N GLU A 411 28.58 5.54 13.42
CA GLU A 411 28.89 6.45 12.31
C GLU A 411 30.25 6.19 11.69
#